data_0c98e7ddaad3a9207b2b06ebd0c372ab
#
_entry.id   0c98e7ddaad3a9207b2b06ebd0c372ab
#
_cell.length_a   1.000
_cell.length_b   1.000
_cell.length_c   1.000
_cell.angle_alpha   90.00
_cell.angle_beta   90.00
_cell.angle_gamma   90.00
#
_symmetry.space_group_name_H-M   'P 1'
#
loop_
_entity.id
_entity.type
_entity.pdbx_description
1 polymer ?
#
loop_
_entity_poly.entity_id
_entity_poly.type
_entity_poly.pdbx_seq_one_letter_code
_entity_poly.pdbx_strand_id
1 'polypeptide(L)'
;MKRLATVVMVILAGGILYVAWYATEEGWAERLRGTITRAASFSQQVKPNIVFILIDDMGWRDVGFMGSTYYETPAIDQLAAQGVVFTSAYANAPNCAPTRASLMSGQYTPRHGIYTVAPSARGDTRDRKLLVEETETRLDLEVVTIAEALKTAGYATASVGKWHLGGRGYLPTDQGFDVNIAGNARGSPPSYFWPYERENNLGAVVHIPGLEEGGKKGEYLTDRLTDEALAWMEQHAETPFFLYMTHYAVHTPIQAKPQLVQKYHGKAVSNGQQDSDYAAMIESVDDSVSRIVDKLDEIGVADNTVVFFFSDNGGVGTITSMAPLRGMKGMLYDGGVREPMIVRWPGHTEPGSSVDTPVISVDFYPTILEMAGVDHSARIVDGLSIVPLLSAGVPARGEPEPSGRAAELTALAERPLFWHFPAYLEGNRNTDGPWRTTPVGAVRQGDYKLIEFFEDGSLELYDLGTDIGETNDLAEQMPGKVRELHNLIIGWRDAVGAYVPTVLNPAYDPTGSSAQTARLKPDAEPTCR
;
A
#
# COMPACT_ATOMS: atom_id res chain seq x y z
N MET A 1 45.28 -48.69 -20.81
CA MET A 1 44.71 -48.50 -19.47
C MET A 1 43.29 -47.93 -19.65
N LYS A 2 42.30 -48.77 -19.37
CA LYS A 2 40.88 -48.39 -19.47
C LYS A 2 40.52 -47.51 -18.26
N ARG A 3 40.08 -46.31 -18.51
CA ARG A 3 39.58 -45.43 -17.45
C ARG A 3 38.15 -45.85 -17.09
N LEU A 4 37.94 -46.26 -15.86
CA LEU A 4 36.60 -46.53 -15.32
C LEU A 4 35.96 -45.21 -14.93
N ALA A 5 34.77 -44.96 -15.44
CA ALA A 5 33.93 -43.82 -14.97
C ALA A 5 33.03 -44.35 -13.85
N THR A 6 33.12 -43.75 -12.67
CA THR A 6 32.21 -44.04 -11.56
C THR A 6 31.17 -42.96 -11.50
N VAL A 7 29.90 -43.34 -11.63
CA VAL A 7 28.75 -42.47 -11.42
C VAL A 7 28.30 -42.61 -9.99
N VAL A 8 28.34 -41.54 -9.22
CA VAL A 8 27.80 -41.51 -7.87
C VAL A 8 26.48 -40.71 -7.90
N MET A 9 25.41 -41.40 -7.54
CA MET A 9 24.08 -40.81 -7.44
C MET A 9 23.82 -40.39 -5.98
N VAL A 10 23.66 -39.12 -5.74
CA VAL A 10 23.26 -38.59 -4.42
C VAL A 10 21.83 -38.12 -4.53
N ILE A 11 20.93 -38.76 -3.79
CA ILE A 11 19.54 -38.34 -3.68
C ILE A 11 19.43 -37.47 -2.41
N LEU A 12 19.22 -36.18 -2.59
CA LEU A 12 18.77 -35.28 -1.53
C LEU A 12 17.30 -34.96 -1.77
N ALA A 13 16.54 -34.84 -0.69
CA ALA A 13 15.10 -34.66 -0.74
C ALA A 13 14.70 -33.47 -1.66
N GLY A 14 14.16 -33.79 -2.85
CA GLY A 14 13.56 -32.81 -3.76
C GLY A 14 14.26 -32.55 -5.09
N GLY A 15 15.44 -33.15 -5.39
CA GLY A 15 16.10 -32.96 -6.70
C GLY A 15 17.11 -34.03 -7.07
N ILE A 16 17.23 -34.35 -8.37
CA ILE A 16 18.23 -35.26 -8.92
C ILE A 16 19.32 -34.41 -9.58
N LEU A 17 20.53 -34.42 -9.00
CA LEU A 17 21.69 -33.76 -9.61
C LEU A 17 22.58 -34.86 -10.27
N TYR A 18 22.81 -34.79 -11.58
CA TYR A 18 23.77 -35.60 -12.29
C TYR A 18 25.15 -34.93 -12.30
N VAL A 19 26.15 -35.56 -11.68
CA VAL A 19 27.54 -35.10 -11.76
C VAL A 19 28.38 -36.21 -12.39
N ALA A 20 28.86 -36.03 -13.62
CA ALA A 20 29.85 -36.89 -14.25
C ALA A 20 31.27 -36.42 -13.92
N TRP A 21 32.12 -37.27 -13.37
CA TRP A 21 33.44 -36.95 -12.87
C TRP A 21 34.55 -37.82 -13.44
N TYR A 22 35.65 -37.19 -13.85
CA TYR A 22 36.93 -37.88 -14.07
C TYR A 22 37.83 -37.67 -12.85
N ALA A 23 38.13 -38.72 -12.12
CA ALA A 23 38.91 -38.65 -10.89
C ALA A 23 40.38 -39.01 -11.10
N THR A 24 41.28 -38.18 -10.57
CA THR A 24 42.61 -38.58 -10.12
C THR A 24 42.56 -38.70 -8.58
N GLU A 25 43.23 -39.72 -8.03
CA GLU A 25 43.02 -40.27 -6.67
C GLU A 25 43.34 -39.35 -5.47
N GLU A 26 43.79 -38.12 -5.67
CA GLU A 26 44.09 -37.21 -4.55
C GLU A 26 43.21 -35.92 -4.65
N GLY A 27 42.36 -35.70 -3.67
CA GLY A 27 41.57 -34.45 -3.54
C GLY A 27 40.04 -34.55 -3.64
N TRP A 28 39.48 -35.74 -3.88
CA TRP A 28 38.01 -35.93 -3.99
C TRP A 28 37.28 -35.72 -2.64
N ALA A 29 37.91 -36.10 -1.53
CA ALA A 29 37.30 -35.96 -0.20
C ALA A 29 37.20 -34.50 0.27
N GLU A 30 38.16 -33.65 -0.06
CA GLU A 30 38.12 -32.22 0.26
C GLU A 30 37.13 -31.44 -0.62
N ARG A 31 37.04 -31.83 -1.90
CA ARG A 31 36.09 -31.20 -2.82
C ARG A 31 34.65 -31.65 -2.54
N LEU A 32 34.43 -32.93 -2.16
CA LEU A 32 33.13 -33.42 -1.69
C LEU A 32 32.72 -32.73 -0.37
N ARG A 33 33.64 -32.52 0.56
CA ARG A 33 33.39 -31.70 1.76
C ARG A 33 33.05 -30.26 1.39
N GLY A 34 33.78 -29.65 0.46
CA GLY A 34 33.47 -28.33 -0.04
C GLY A 34 32.12 -28.22 -0.75
N THR A 35 31.74 -29.26 -1.52
CA THR A 35 30.44 -29.33 -2.21
C THR A 35 29.30 -29.66 -1.24
N ILE A 36 29.54 -30.54 -0.27
CA ILE A 36 28.56 -30.87 0.79
C ILE A 36 28.45 -29.70 1.78
N THR A 37 29.54 -28.97 2.08
CA THR A 37 29.49 -27.74 2.89
C THR A 37 28.83 -26.60 2.12
N ARG A 38 29.01 -26.49 0.79
CA ARG A 38 28.25 -25.55 -0.05
C ARG A 38 26.78 -25.96 -0.23
N ALA A 39 26.47 -27.24 -0.34
CA ALA A 39 25.08 -27.74 -0.37
C ALA A 39 24.41 -27.69 1.01
N ALA A 40 25.20 -27.78 2.10
CA ALA A 40 24.71 -27.60 3.47
C ALA A 40 24.70 -26.13 3.93
N SER A 41 25.41 -25.23 3.24
CA SER A 41 25.27 -23.77 3.40
C SER A 41 24.19 -23.15 2.51
N PHE A 42 23.46 -23.93 1.69
CA PHE A 42 22.03 -23.72 1.50
C PHE A 42 21.33 -24.15 2.81
N SER A 43 21.83 -23.65 3.94
CA SER A 43 21.09 -23.63 5.20
C SER A 43 19.71 -23.09 4.87
N GLN A 44 18.67 -23.73 5.31
CA GLN A 44 17.31 -23.21 5.29
C GLN A 44 17.39 -21.73 5.61
N GLN A 45 17.26 -20.90 4.58
CA GLN A 45 17.11 -19.47 4.79
C GLN A 45 15.83 -19.37 5.59
N VAL A 46 15.98 -19.01 6.87
CA VAL A 46 14.83 -18.92 7.78
C VAL A 46 13.91 -17.88 7.17
N LYS A 47 12.74 -18.33 6.68
CA LYS A 47 11.79 -17.45 6.05
C LYS A 47 11.33 -16.40 7.06
N PRO A 48 11.41 -15.10 6.75
CA PRO A 48 10.98 -14.08 7.70
C PRO A 48 9.47 -14.13 7.90
N ASN A 49 8.99 -13.84 9.08
CA ASN A 49 7.60 -13.45 9.27
C ASN A 49 7.36 -12.09 8.62
N ILE A 50 6.16 -11.84 8.19
CA ILE A 50 5.79 -10.60 7.53
C ILE A 50 4.54 -10.02 8.20
N VAL A 51 4.67 -8.83 8.74
CA VAL A 51 3.57 -8.04 9.30
C VAL A 51 3.38 -6.82 8.42
N PHE A 52 2.22 -6.72 7.78
CA PHE A 52 1.85 -5.57 6.96
C PHE A 52 0.76 -4.78 7.66
N ILE A 53 1.11 -3.62 8.22
CA ILE A 53 0.18 -2.71 8.89
C ILE A 53 -0.29 -1.67 7.89
N LEU A 54 -1.56 -1.76 7.47
CA LEU A 54 -2.18 -0.84 6.53
C LEU A 54 -3.23 0.01 7.21
N ILE A 55 -3.08 1.32 7.11
CA ILE A 55 -4.00 2.30 7.71
C ILE A 55 -4.91 2.86 6.62
N ASP A 56 -6.14 3.18 6.97
CA ASP A 56 -7.19 3.66 6.07
C ASP A 56 -7.36 5.17 6.23
N ASP A 57 -7.17 5.94 5.14
CA ASP A 57 -7.31 7.39 5.09
C ASP A 57 -6.32 8.21 5.96
N MET A 58 -5.18 7.67 6.31
CA MET A 58 -4.14 8.42 7.03
C MET A 58 -3.31 9.25 6.05
N GLY A 59 -3.28 10.55 6.25
CA GLY A 59 -2.52 11.44 5.38
C GLY A 59 -1.00 11.34 5.59
N TRP A 60 -0.25 11.74 4.56
CA TRP A 60 1.22 11.69 4.54
C TRP A 60 1.88 12.30 5.78
N ARG A 61 1.31 13.38 6.32
CA ARG A 61 1.85 14.11 7.48
C ARG A 61 1.08 13.86 8.78
N ASP A 62 0.29 12.82 8.86
CA ASP A 62 -0.52 12.52 10.06
C ASP A 62 0.27 11.75 11.13
N VAL A 63 1.59 11.62 10.97
CA VAL A 63 2.51 10.93 11.87
C VAL A 63 3.71 11.81 12.23
N GLY A 64 4.31 11.59 13.42
CA GLY A 64 5.39 12.42 13.94
C GLY A 64 6.65 12.36 13.08
N PHE A 65 7.06 11.19 12.59
CA PHE A 65 8.24 11.05 11.74
C PHE A 65 8.13 11.77 10.38
N MET A 66 6.91 12.11 9.92
CA MET A 66 6.66 12.95 8.75
C MET A 66 6.42 14.42 9.11
N GLY A 67 6.56 14.78 10.39
CA GLY A 67 6.57 16.15 10.88
C GLY A 67 5.25 16.66 11.45
N SER A 68 4.29 15.79 11.81
CA SER A 68 3.17 16.20 12.65
C SER A 68 3.68 16.62 14.03
N THR A 69 3.16 17.71 14.54
CA THR A 69 3.34 18.14 15.93
C THR A 69 2.01 18.20 16.67
N TYR A 70 0.91 17.98 15.95
CA TYR A 70 -0.43 17.91 16.53
C TYR A 70 -0.80 16.48 16.92
N TYR A 71 -0.65 15.54 15.98
CA TYR A 71 -0.87 14.12 16.23
C TYR A 71 0.37 13.49 16.90
N GLU A 72 0.16 12.70 17.93
CA GLU A 72 1.22 12.08 18.71
C GLU A 72 1.29 10.58 18.38
N THR A 73 2.41 10.18 17.77
CA THR A 73 2.62 8.81 17.26
C THR A 73 3.95 8.22 17.72
N PRO A 74 4.22 8.19 19.05
CA PRO A 74 5.54 7.80 19.55
C PRO A 74 5.94 6.36 19.19
N ALA A 75 5.01 5.41 19.09
CA ALA A 75 5.33 4.02 18.73
C ALA A 75 5.62 3.89 17.22
N ILE A 76 4.85 4.57 16.38
CA ILE A 76 5.11 4.64 14.93
C ILE A 76 6.45 5.35 14.66
N ASP A 77 6.74 6.43 15.39
CA ASP A 77 8.01 7.15 15.30
C ASP A 77 9.19 6.29 15.76
N GLN A 78 9.00 5.44 16.78
CA GLN A 78 9.99 4.47 17.21
C GLN A 78 10.21 3.37 16.15
N LEU A 79 9.14 2.87 15.51
CA LEU A 79 9.25 1.95 14.38
C LEU A 79 10.04 2.57 13.23
N ALA A 80 9.81 3.84 12.91
CA ALA A 80 10.57 4.60 11.92
C ALA A 80 12.06 4.71 12.30
N ALA A 81 12.36 4.97 13.56
CA ALA A 81 13.75 5.01 14.07
C ALA A 81 14.45 3.65 14.06
N GLN A 82 13.70 2.54 14.05
CA GLN A 82 14.23 1.17 13.96
C GLN A 82 14.29 0.61 12.53
N GLY A 83 13.68 1.30 11.56
CA GLY A 83 13.57 0.89 10.17
C GLY A 83 14.09 1.93 9.19
N VAL A 84 13.61 1.81 7.96
CA VAL A 84 13.84 2.74 6.84
C VAL A 84 12.55 3.50 6.57
N VAL A 85 12.65 4.82 6.50
CA VAL A 85 11.54 5.71 6.10
C VAL A 85 11.61 5.96 4.59
N PHE A 86 10.52 5.73 3.88
CA PHE A 86 10.37 6.11 2.48
C PHE A 86 9.67 7.47 2.38
N THR A 87 10.41 8.48 1.93
CA THR A 87 9.88 9.86 1.83
C THR A 87 9.04 10.10 0.57
N SER A 88 9.15 9.21 -0.42
CA SER A 88 8.44 9.24 -1.70
C SER A 88 7.71 7.92 -1.97
N ALA A 89 6.90 7.44 -1.02
CA ALA A 89 6.06 6.27 -1.18
C ALA A 89 4.66 6.66 -1.65
N TYR A 90 4.09 5.86 -2.56
CA TYR A 90 2.83 6.17 -3.22
C TYR A 90 1.82 5.04 -3.14
N ALA A 91 0.56 5.40 -2.88
CA ALA A 91 -0.59 4.57 -3.20
C ALA A 91 -0.82 4.54 -4.71
N ASN A 92 -1.23 3.40 -5.27
CA ASN A 92 -1.49 3.26 -6.70
C ASN A 92 -2.79 3.95 -7.16
N ALA A 93 -3.64 4.32 -6.23
CA ALA A 93 -4.87 5.04 -6.49
C ALA A 93 -5.22 5.99 -5.34
N PRO A 94 -6.03 7.03 -5.59
CA PRO A 94 -6.32 8.03 -4.58
C PRO A 94 -7.44 7.61 -3.62
N ASN A 95 -7.82 6.32 -3.59
CA ASN A 95 -8.78 5.76 -2.64
C ASN A 95 -8.62 4.25 -2.42
N CYS A 96 -9.32 3.72 -1.41
CA CYS A 96 -9.07 2.46 -0.72
C CYS A 96 -9.03 1.19 -1.60
N ALA A 97 -10.18 0.83 -2.21
CA ALA A 97 -10.33 -0.47 -2.89
C ALA A 97 -9.29 -0.69 -4.00
N PRO A 98 -9.05 0.26 -4.93
CA PRO A 98 -8.06 0.06 -5.98
C PRO A 98 -6.65 -0.06 -5.46
N THR A 99 -6.23 0.72 -4.43
CA THR A 99 -4.91 0.56 -3.83
C THR A 99 -4.75 -0.81 -3.18
N ARG A 100 -5.76 -1.28 -2.44
CA ARG A 100 -5.76 -2.60 -1.80
C ARG A 100 -5.69 -3.73 -2.82
N ALA A 101 -6.42 -3.61 -3.94
CA ALA A 101 -6.36 -4.56 -5.05
C ALA A 101 -4.96 -4.60 -5.68
N SER A 102 -4.39 -3.42 -5.96
CA SER A 102 -3.04 -3.30 -6.52
C SER A 102 -1.97 -3.85 -5.59
N LEU A 103 -2.08 -3.61 -4.27
CA LEU A 103 -1.18 -4.16 -3.27
C LEU A 103 -1.24 -5.70 -3.24
N MET A 104 -2.46 -6.28 -3.23
CA MET A 104 -2.65 -7.72 -3.16
C MET A 104 -2.24 -8.46 -4.43
N SER A 105 -2.32 -7.82 -5.59
CA SER A 105 -2.07 -8.44 -6.91
C SER A 105 -0.71 -8.09 -7.54
N GLY A 106 -0.07 -6.99 -7.11
CA GLY A 106 1.09 -6.43 -7.80
C GLY A 106 0.77 -5.80 -9.15
N GLN A 107 -0.51 -5.51 -9.42
CA GLN A 107 -0.99 -5.03 -10.71
C GLN A 107 -1.55 -3.62 -10.61
N TYR A 108 -1.36 -2.82 -11.68
CA TYR A 108 -2.02 -1.53 -11.82
C TYR A 108 -3.53 -1.67 -12.04
N THR A 109 -4.28 -0.63 -11.64
CA THR A 109 -5.75 -0.60 -11.69
C THR A 109 -6.38 -1.06 -13.01
N PRO A 110 -5.84 -0.77 -14.22
CA PRO A 110 -6.45 -1.26 -15.46
C PRO A 110 -6.48 -2.79 -15.61
N ARG A 111 -5.54 -3.52 -14.95
CA ARG A 111 -5.49 -4.98 -15.07
C ARG A 111 -6.56 -5.69 -14.26
N HIS A 112 -6.88 -5.18 -13.08
CA HIS A 112 -7.91 -5.78 -12.22
C HIS A 112 -9.27 -5.05 -12.30
N GLY A 113 -9.36 -3.94 -13.04
CA GLY A 113 -10.62 -3.23 -13.28
C GLY A 113 -11.22 -2.49 -12.08
N ILE A 114 -10.58 -2.51 -10.91
CA ILE A 114 -11.02 -1.76 -9.72
C ILE A 114 -10.39 -0.38 -9.78
N TYR A 115 -11.12 0.61 -10.30
CA TYR A 115 -10.60 1.97 -10.50
C TYR A 115 -10.91 2.90 -9.33
N THR A 116 -12.03 2.66 -8.66
CA THR A 116 -12.53 3.50 -7.57
C THR A 116 -13.39 2.69 -6.61
N VAL A 117 -13.85 3.32 -5.55
CA VAL A 117 -14.95 2.80 -4.73
C VAL A 117 -16.28 3.04 -5.48
N ALA A 118 -17.00 1.97 -5.81
CA ALA A 118 -18.21 2.03 -6.64
C ALA A 118 -19.28 3.01 -6.11
N PRO A 119 -20.05 3.60 -7.02
CA PRO A 119 -19.96 3.53 -8.48
C PRO A 119 -18.93 4.49 -9.08
N SER A 120 -18.50 4.24 -10.33
CA SER A 120 -17.62 5.15 -11.09
C SER A 120 -18.34 6.42 -11.52
N ALA A 121 -19.61 6.30 -11.85
CA ALA A 121 -20.47 7.38 -12.35
C ALA A 121 -21.24 8.05 -11.20
N ARG A 122 -20.50 8.70 -10.27
CA ARG A 122 -21.11 9.41 -9.13
C ARG A 122 -21.72 10.74 -9.52
N GLY A 123 -22.48 11.33 -8.58
CA GLY A 123 -23.07 12.66 -8.70
C GLY A 123 -24.22 12.74 -9.71
N ASP A 124 -24.63 13.98 -10.02
CA ASP A 124 -25.68 14.23 -11.02
C ASP A 124 -25.14 13.94 -12.43
N THR A 125 -25.91 13.20 -13.22
CA THR A 125 -25.52 12.88 -14.61
C THR A 125 -25.35 14.13 -15.47
N ARG A 126 -26.06 15.22 -15.18
CA ARG A 126 -25.94 16.49 -15.90
C ARG A 126 -24.59 17.19 -15.68
N ASP A 127 -23.91 16.87 -14.60
CA ASP A 127 -22.61 17.43 -14.27
C ASP A 127 -21.43 16.64 -14.89
N ARG A 128 -21.65 15.38 -15.31
CA ARG A 128 -20.62 14.53 -15.92
C ARG A 128 -20.51 14.80 -17.40
N LYS A 129 -19.35 15.27 -17.85
CA LYS A 129 -19.07 15.54 -19.26
C LYS A 129 -18.87 14.26 -20.09
N LEU A 130 -18.28 13.24 -19.47
CA LEU A 130 -17.98 11.97 -20.12
C LEU A 130 -18.82 10.82 -19.54
N LEU A 131 -19.12 9.84 -20.37
CA LEU A 131 -19.58 8.53 -19.92
C LEU A 131 -18.35 7.74 -19.45
N VAL A 132 -18.46 7.14 -18.26
CA VAL A 132 -17.41 6.29 -17.68
C VAL A 132 -17.91 4.85 -17.53
N GLU A 133 -16.99 3.89 -17.63
CA GLU A 133 -17.29 2.50 -17.33
C GLU A 133 -17.41 2.28 -15.83
N GLU A 134 -18.27 1.31 -15.43
CA GLU A 134 -18.37 0.95 -14.03
C GLU A 134 -17.10 0.22 -13.56
N THR A 135 -16.66 0.53 -12.35
CA THR A 135 -15.55 -0.13 -11.70
C THR A 135 -15.95 -1.54 -11.25
N GLU A 136 -15.00 -2.47 -11.29
CA GLU A 136 -15.17 -3.73 -10.59
C GLU A 136 -15.23 -3.47 -9.07
N THR A 137 -16.01 -4.31 -8.36
CA THR A 137 -16.22 -4.17 -6.92
C THR A 137 -15.61 -5.29 -6.10
N ARG A 138 -14.90 -6.19 -6.78
CA ARG A 138 -14.27 -7.38 -6.19
C ARG A 138 -13.02 -7.73 -6.97
N LEU A 139 -12.01 -8.24 -6.27
CA LEU A 139 -10.83 -8.79 -6.91
C LEU A 139 -11.17 -10.17 -7.49
N ASP A 140 -10.85 -10.39 -8.76
CA ASP A 140 -11.11 -11.67 -9.43
C ASP A 140 -10.31 -12.80 -8.76
N LEU A 141 -10.93 -13.98 -8.61
CA LEU A 141 -10.29 -15.17 -8.03
C LEU A 141 -9.18 -15.76 -8.92
N GLU A 142 -9.12 -15.38 -10.19
CA GLU A 142 -8.01 -15.78 -11.07
C GLU A 142 -6.72 -14.98 -10.78
N VAL A 143 -6.84 -13.84 -10.09
CA VAL A 143 -5.69 -13.03 -9.68
C VAL A 143 -5.05 -13.66 -8.44
N VAL A 144 -3.84 -14.16 -8.60
CA VAL A 144 -3.09 -14.76 -7.47
C VAL A 144 -2.63 -13.67 -6.51
N THR A 145 -3.17 -13.66 -5.31
CA THR A 145 -2.83 -12.69 -4.26
C THR A 145 -1.50 -12.99 -3.57
N ILE A 146 -0.99 -12.01 -2.79
CA ILE A 146 0.17 -12.23 -1.89
C ILE A 146 -0.08 -13.44 -0.98
N ALA A 147 -1.29 -13.57 -0.40
CA ALA A 147 -1.62 -14.65 0.53
C ALA A 147 -1.56 -16.02 -0.14
N GLU A 148 -2.18 -16.17 -1.33
CA GLU A 148 -2.11 -17.41 -2.10
C GLU A 148 -0.67 -17.78 -2.46
N ALA A 149 0.12 -16.79 -2.87
CA ALA A 149 1.51 -16.99 -3.23
C ALA A 149 2.35 -17.46 -2.02
N LEU A 150 2.22 -16.79 -0.88
CA LEU A 150 2.94 -17.12 0.35
C LEU A 150 2.53 -18.50 0.91
N LYS A 151 1.26 -18.86 0.76
CA LYS A 151 0.76 -20.18 1.17
C LYS A 151 1.48 -21.32 0.46
N THR A 152 1.87 -21.14 -0.82
CA THR A 152 2.69 -22.15 -1.54
C THR A 152 4.06 -22.35 -0.91
N ALA A 153 4.54 -21.36 -0.16
CA ALA A 153 5.79 -21.40 0.58
C ALA A 153 5.61 -21.85 2.05
N GLY A 154 4.41 -22.24 2.46
CA GLY A 154 4.13 -22.76 3.80
C GLY A 154 3.93 -21.68 4.87
N TYR A 155 3.60 -20.45 4.48
CA TYR A 155 3.20 -19.42 5.41
C TYR A 155 1.79 -19.68 5.96
N ALA A 156 1.61 -19.44 7.27
CA ALA A 156 0.29 -19.20 7.84
C ALA A 156 -0.14 -17.77 7.49
N THR A 157 -1.42 -17.54 7.15
CA THR A 157 -1.86 -16.24 6.63
C THR A 157 -3.12 -15.75 7.33
N ALA A 158 -3.13 -14.50 7.83
CA ALA A 158 -4.29 -13.86 8.41
C ALA A 158 -4.54 -12.48 7.84
N SER A 159 -5.81 -12.19 7.53
CA SER A 159 -6.33 -10.86 7.25
C SER A 159 -7.16 -10.40 8.44
N VAL A 160 -6.76 -9.31 9.09
CA VAL A 160 -7.41 -8.75 10.27
C VAL A 160 -7.81 -7.31 10.01
N GLY A 161 -9.13 -7.06 9.88
CA GLY A 161 -9.68 -5.74 9.63
C GLY A 161 -10.30 -5.57 8.25
N LYS A 162 -10.13 -4.39 7.65
CA LYS A 162 -10.77 -4.00 6.39
C LYS A 162 -10.24 -4.79 5.19
N TRP A 163 -11.15 -5.43 4.44
CA TRP A 163 -10.82 -6.06 3.16
C TRP A 163 -11.13 -5.17 1.96
N HIS A 164 -12.42 -4.90 1.72
CA HIS A 164 -12.92 -3.99 0.67
C HIS A 164 -12.64 -4.46 -0.78
N LEU A 165 -12.36 -5.75 -0.99
CA LEU A 165 -12.11 -6.36 -2.29
C LEU A 165 -13.13 -7.45 -2.66
N GLY A 166 -14.33 -7.36 -2.12
CA GLY A 166 -15.44 -8.27 -2.37
C GLY A 166 -16.07 -8.83 -1.10
N GLY A 167 -17.26 -9.42 -1.26
CA GLY A 167 -18.01 -10.05 -0.19
C GLY A 167 -18.02 -11.57 -0.29
N ARG A 168 -19.15 -12.20 0.05
CA ARG A 168 -19.31 -13.65 0.01
C ARG A 168 -18.83 -14.25 -1.32
N GLY A 169 -17.91 -15.21 -1.25
CA GLY A 169 -17.24 -15.83 -2.39
C GLY A 169 -16.00 -15.07 -2.89
N TYR A 170 -15.66 -13.93 -2.25
CA TYR A 170 -14.49 -13.09 -2.53
C TYR A 170 -13.90 -12.51 -1.24
N LEU A 171 -14.14 -13.19 -0.12
CA LEU A 171 -13.56 -12.83 1.18
C LEU A 171 -12.06 -13.14 1.21
N PRO A 172 -11.29 -12.65 2.18
CA PRO A 172 -9.89 -13.00 2.33
C PRO A 172 -9.62 -14.51 2.29
N THR A 173 -10.50 -15.31 2.89
CA THR A 173 -10.40 -16.78 2.87
C THR A 173 -10.66 -17.40 1.49
N ASP A 174 -11.39 -16.73 0.62
CA ASP A 174 -11.57 -17.13 -0.78
C ASP A 174 -10.37 -16.70 -1.66
N GLN A 175 -9.52 -15.82 -1.13
CA GLN A 175 -8.34 -15.20 -1.76
C GLN A 175 -7.01 -15.62 -1.07
N GLY A 176 -6.97 -16.81 -0.48
CA GLY A 176 -5.76 -17.46 0.01
C GLY A 176 -5.43 -17.28 1.49
N PHE A 177 -6.06 -16.38 2.21
CA PHE A 177 -5.86 -16.28 3.66
C PHE A 177 -6.46 -17.48 4.39
N ASP A 178 -5.76 -17.97 5.43
CA ASP A 178 -6.26 -19.05 6.30
C ASP A 178 -7.32 -18.51 7.27
N VAL A 179 -7.16 -17.25 7.69
CA VAL A 179 -8.03 -16.58 8.65
C VAL A 179 -8.49 -15.23 8.12
N ASN A 180 -9.79 -14.93 8.28
CA ASN A 180 -10.39 -13.62 8.04
C ASN A 180 -11.10 -13.15 9.31
N ILE A 181 -10.66 -12.05 9.87
CA ILE A 181 -11.29 -11.39 11.02
C ILE A 181 -11.76 -10.01 10.57
N ALA A 182 -13.04 -9.77 10.62
CA ALA A 182 -13.72 -8.50 10.28
C ALA A 182 -13.69 -8.09 8.79
N GLY A 183 -12.99 -8.82 7.90
CA GLY A 183 -12.91 -8.48 6.48
C GLY A 183 -14.20 -8.76 5.71
N ASN A 184 -14.67 -7.78 4.93
CA ASN A 184 -15.85 -7.90 4.07
C ASN A 184 -15.80 -6.87 2.91
N ALA A 185 -16.87 -6.80 2.10
CA ALA A 185 -16.98 -5.87 0.97
C ALA A 185 -17.07 -4.38 1.36
N ARG A 186 -17.27 -4.05 2.65
CA ARG A 186 -17.47 -2.67 3.06
C ARG A 186 -16.16 -1.93 3.21
N GLY A 187 -16.16 -0.66 2.79
CA GLY A 187 -15.00 0.22 2.90
C GLY A 187 -14.92 0.99 4.23
N SER A 188 -15.95 0.92 5.08
CA SER A 188 -15.97 1.62 6.37
C SER A 188 -16.71 0.80 7.43
N PRO A 189 -16.36 0.93 8.72
CA PRO A 189 -17.10 0.28 9.78
C PRO A 189 -18.43 1.00 10.02
N PRO A 190 -19.47 0.31 10.44
CA PRO A 190 -20.71 0.96 10.86
C PRO A 190 -20.52 1.81 12.11
N SER A 191 -19.69 1.35 13.04
CA SER A 191 -19.30 2.03 14.29
C SER A 191 -17.93 1.53 14.75
N TYR A 192 -17.16 2.38 15.44
CA TYR A 192 -15.91 1.99 16.12
C TYR A 192 -16.12 1.45 17.53
N PHE A 193 -17.34 1.50 18.04
CA PHE A 193 -17.65 0.97 19.37
C PHE A 193 -18.54 -0.28 19.28
N TRP A 194 -18.26 -1.26 20.14
CA TRP A 194 -19.07 -2.46 20.25
C TRP A 194 -20.56 -2.11 20.52
N PRO A 195 -21.53 -2.74 19.81
CA PRO A 195 -21.41 -3.96 19.00
C PRO A 195 -20.98 -3.76 17.53
N TYR A 196 -20.33 -2.67 17.17
CA TYR A 196 -19.82 -2.36 15.83
C TYR A 196 -20.91 -2.36 14.76
N GLU A 197 -22.07 -1.86 15.12
CA GLU A 197 -23.26 -1.87 14.26
C GLU A 197 -23.90 -0.50 14.14
N ARG A 198 -24.68 -0.33 13.10
CA ARG A 198 -25.51 0.85 12.87
C ARG A 198 -26.72 0.47 12.02
N GLU A 199 -27.88 1.03 12.35
CA GLU A 199 -29.04 0.99 11.49
C GLU A 199 -28.82 1.85 10.24
N ASN A 200 -29.04 1.28 9.05
CA ASN A 200 -28.97 2.03 7.79
C ASN A 200 -30.30 2.75 7.51
N ASN A 201 -30.32 3.58 6.45
CA ASN A 201 -31.49 4.37 6.06
C ASN A 201 -32.74 3.53 5.68
N LEU A 202 -32.58 2.22 5.56
CA LEU A 202 -33.66 1.27 5.25
C LEU A 202 -34.13 0.48 6.49
N GLY A 203 -33.64 0.82 7.68
CA GLY A 203 -33.97 0.15 8.94
C GLY A 203 -33.25 -1.21 9.14
N ALA A 204 -32.29 -1.54 8.29
CA ALA A 204 -31.50 -2.77 8.47
C ALA A 204 -30.24 -2.51 9.32
N VAL A 205 -30.00 -3.37 10.29
CA VAL A 205 -28.79 -3.34 11.09
C VAL A 205 -27.60 -3.84 10.27
N VAL A 206 -26.57 -3.04 10.20
CA VAL A 206 -25.30 -3.34 9.54
C VAL A 206 -24.25 -3.51 10.62
N HIS A 207 -23.51 -4.60 10.60
CA HIS A 207 -22.45 -4.94 11.55
C HIS A 207 -21.15 -5.33 10.85
N ILE A 208 -20.08 -5.44 11.61
CA ILE A 208 -18.81 -6.03 11.16
C ILE A 208 -18.90 -7.54 11.42
N PRO A 209 -18.75 -8.39 10.38
CA PRO A 209 -18.86 -9.84 10.56
C PRO A 209 -17.65 -10.40 11.33
N GLY A 210 -17.90 -11.45 12.12
CA GLY A 210 -16.88 -12.19 12.86
C GLY A 210 -16.46 -11.55 14.19
N LEU A 211 -17.11 -10.45 14.60
CA LEU A 211 -16.88 -9.80 15.90
C LEU A 211 -18.16 -9.70 16.73
N GLU A 212 -19.16 -10.52 16.43
CA GLU A 212 -20.47 -10.50 17.10
C GLU A 212 -20.41 -11.01 18.54
N GLU A 213 -19.45 -11.92 18.81
CA GLU A 213 -19.29 -12.53 20.12
C GLU A 213 -18.08 -11.98 20.89
N GLY A 214 -18.09 -12.13 22.20
CA GLY A 214 -16.97 -11.79 23.08
C GLY A 214 -16.77 -10.31 23.36
N GLY A 215 -17.52 -9.42 22.69
CA GLY A 215 -17.40 -7.98 22.88
C GLY A 215 -18.13 -7.45 24.12
N LYS A 216 -17.75 -6.25 24.54
CA LYS A 216 -18.34 -5.57 25.69
C LYS A 216 -18.57 -4.09 25.40
N LYS A 217 -19.55 -3.51 26.09
CA LYS A 217 -19.86 -2.08 25.98
C LYS A 217 -18.62 -1.22 26.24
N GLY A 218 -18.32 -0.32 25.29
CA GLY A 218 -17.17 0.58 25.35
C GLY A 218 -15.90 0.00 24.73
N GLU A 219 -15.91 -1.25 24.25
CA GLU A 219 -14.81 -1.84 23.49
C GLU A 219 -14.66 -1.09 22.17
N TYR A 220 -13.41 -0.78 21.80
CA TYR A 220 -13.07 0.00 20.62
C TYR A 220 -12.53 -0.90 19.52
N LEU A 221 -12.99 -0.71 18.29
CA LEU A 221 -12.70 -1.59 17.16
C LEU A 221 -11.21 -1.78 16.90
N THR A 222 -10.44 -0.68 16.92
CA THR A 222 -8.98 -0.75 16.70
C THR A 222 -8.31 -1.63 17.74
N ASP A 223 -8.69 -1.50 19.02
CA ASP A 223 -8.14 -2.30 20.11
C ASP A 223 -8.54 -3.78 19.95
N ARG A 224 -9.81 -4.05 19.61
CA ARG A 224 -10.30 -5.42 19.40
C ARG A 224 -9.59 -6.12 18.24
N LEU A 225 -9.42 -5.45 17.10
CA LEU A 225 -8.69 -6.00 15.95
C LEU A 225 -7.23 -6.30 16.33
N THR A 226 -6.62 -5.43 17.15
CA THR A 226 -5.28 -5.66 17.68
C THR A 226 -5.23 -6.90 18.57
N ASP A 227 -6.19 -7.05 19.51
CA ASP A 227 -6.28 -8.22 20.39
C ASP A 227 -6.35 -9.54 19.58
N GLU A 228 -7.17 -9.56 18.52
CA GLU A 228 -7.29 -10.72 17.63
C GLU A 228 -5.98 -11.02 16.89
N ALA A 229 -5.30 -9.98 16.39
CA ALA A 229 -4.03 -10.13 15.72
C ALA A 229 -2.94 -10.68 16.65
N LEU A 230 -2.84 -10.16 17.89
CA LEU A 230 -1.86 -10.61 18.88
C LEU A 230 -2.09 -12.07 19.26
N ALA A 231 -3.35 -12.47 19.49
CA ALA A 231 -3.71 -13.86 19.80
C ALA A 231 -3.37 -14.80 18.64
N TRP A 232 -3.58 -14.36 17.39
CA TRP A 232 -3.23 -15.15 16.22
C TRP A 232 -1.71 -15.29 16.04
N MET A 233 -0.94 -14.22 16.26
CA MET A 233 0.54 -14.24 16.18
C MET A 233 1.13 -15.21 17.20
N GLU A 234 0.63 -15.21 18.44
CA GLU A 234 1.07 -16.11 19.52
C GLU A 234 0.86 -17.58 19.12
N GLN A 235 -0.27 -17.92 18.47
CA GLN A 235 -0.58 -19.28 18.01
C GLN A 235 0.32 -19.74 16.87
N HIS A 236 0.97 -18.82 16.14
CA HIS A 236 1.76 -19.11 14.94
C HIS A 236 3.25 -18.76 15.11
N ALA A 237 3.73 -18.56 16.33
CA ALA A 237 5.13 -18.17 16.63
C ALA A 237 6.18 -19.14 16.04
N GLU A 238 5.85 -20.42 15.89
CA GLU A 238 6.75 -21.45 15.38
C GLU A 238 6.64 -21.68 13.86
N THR A 239 5.79 -20.92 13.16
CA THR A 239 5.53 -21.07 11.71
C THR A 239 5.75 -19.73 11.02
N PRO A 240 6.43 -19.67 9.86
CA PRO A 240 6.47 -18.44 9.09
C PRO A 240 5.06 -17.92 8.82
N PHE A 241 4.80 -16.66 9.11
CA PHE A 241 3.45 -16.11 8.97
C PHE A 241 3.42 -14.79 8.21
N PHE A 242 2.28 -14.53 7.58
CA PHE A 242 1.91 -13.26 6.99
C PHE A 242 0.66 -12.72 7.69
N LEU A 243 0.83 -11.66 8.45
CA LEU A 243 -0.26 -10.91 9.07
C LEU A 243 -0.54 -9.65 8.23
N TYR A 244 -1.70 -9.60 7.57
CA TYR A 244 -2.23 -8.41 6.92
C TYR A 244 -3.15 -7.69 7.92
N MET A 245 -2.52 -6.83 8.76
CA MET A 245 -3.21 -6.00 9.75
C MET A 245 -3.72 -4.74 9.09
N THR A 246 -4.98 -4.73 8.74
CA THR A 246 -5.58 -3.66 7.93
C THR A 246 -6.68 -2.96 8.71
N HIS A 247 -6.29 -1.90 9.43
CA HIS A 247 -7.23 -1.14 10.25
C HIS A 247 -8.34 -0.48 9.42
N TYR A 248 -9.53 -0.36 10.01
CA TYR A 248 -10.55 0.59 9.52
C TYR A 248 -10.20 2.03 9.90
N ALA A 249 -9.43 2.22 10.99
CA ALA A 249 -8.94 3.53 11.40
C ALA A 249 -7.91 4.04 10.35
N VAL A 250 -7.95 5.33 10.02
CA VAL A 250 -8.68 6.42 10.68
C VAL A 250 -9.88 6.90 9.83
N HIS A 251 -10.50 5.98 9.08
CA HIS A 251 -11.63 6.25 8.19
C HIS A 251 -12.89 6.65 8.98
N THR A 252 -13.75 7.43 8.35
CA THR A 252 -15.09 7.77 8.90
C THR A 252 -15.95 6.52 9.19
N PRO A 253 -16.85 6.57 10.21
CA PRO A 253 -17.19 7.73 11.03
C PRO A 253 -16.07 8.11 11.99
N ILE A 254 -15.86 9.42 12.21
CA ILE A 254 -14.88 9.87 13.20
C ILE A 254 -15.48 9.62 14.59
N GLN A 255 -15.00 8.58 15.24
CA GLN A 255 -15.43 8.15 16.57
C GLN A 255 -14.19 7.67 17.34
N ALA A 256 -13.90 8.31 18.45
CA ALA A 256 -12.70 8.06 19.22
C ALA A 256 -12.97 7.79 20.70
N LYS A 257 -11.97 7.23 21.37
CA LYS A 257 -12.02 6.99 22.83
C LYS A 257 -12.07 8.33 23.56
N PRO A 258 -13.10 8.63 24.39
CA PRO A 258 -13.30 9.96 24.98
C PRO A 258 -12.12 10.46 25.82
N GLN A 259 -11.41 9.54 26.50
CA GLN A 259 -10.24 9.89 27.29
C GLN A 259 -9.07 10.41 26.41
N LEU A 260 -8.90 9.87 25.20
CA LEU A 260 -7.89 10.36 24.25
C LEU A 260 -8.31 11.69 23.62
N VAL A 261 -9.59 11.85 23.26
CA VAL A 261 -10.12 13.13 22.75
C VAL A 261 -9.83 14.26 23.76
N GLN A 262 -10.05 14.00 25.07
CA GLN A 262 -9.79 14.98 26.11
C GLN A 262 -8.31 15.40 26.17
N LYS A 263 -7.36 14.52 25.84
CA LYS A 263 -5.93 14.84 25.75
C LYS A 263 -5.63 15.89 24.70
N TYR A 264 -6.31 15.82 23.54
CA TYR A 264 -6.10 16.75 22.42
C TYR A 264 -6.97 18.00 22.51
N HIS A 265 -7.96 18.02 23.41
CA HIS A 265 -8.86 19.16 23.56
C HIS A 265 -8.10 20.41 23.99
N GLY A 266 -8.14 21.47 23.17
CA GLY A 266 -7.41 22.70 23.42
C GLY A 266 -5.93 22.69 23.03
N LYS A 267 -5.42 21.62 22.43
CA LYS A 267 -4.08 21.61 21.83
C LYS A 267 -4.01 22.61 20.68
N ALA A 268 -2.92 23.37 20.60
CA ALA A 268 -2.76 24.40 19.57
C ALA A 268 -2.74 23.77 18.16
N VAL A 269 -3.45 24.39 17.23
CA VAL A 269 -3.45 24.01 15.81
C VAL A 269 -2.02 24.01 15.25
N SER A 270 -1.66 22.99 14.51
CA SER A 270 -0.36 22.90 13.84
C SER A 270 -0.53 22.38 12.42
N ASN A 271 0.02 23.10 11.43
CA ASN A 271 -0.04 22.73 10.02
C ASN A 271 -1.47 22.45 9.48
N GLY A 272 -2.48 23.13 10.00
CA GLY A 272 -3.88 22.88 9.67
C GLY A 272 -4.50 21.66 10.34
N GLN A 273 -3.76 20.96 11.19
CA GLN A 273 -4.23 19.81 11.99
C GLN A 273 -4.82 20.33 13.31
N GLN A 274 -6.07 19.96 13.62
CA GLN A 274 -6.80 20.51 14.78
C GLN A 274 -7.93 19.60 15.31
N ASP A 275 -8.25 18.52 14.60
CA ASP A 275 -9.36 17.63 14.98
C ASP A 275 -8.93 16.69 16.11
N SER A 276 -9.50 16.87 17.30
CA SER A 276 -9.16 16.09 18.50
C SER A 276 -9.69 14.66 18.45
N ASP A 277 -10.82 14.42 17.80
CA ASP A 277 -11.36 13.07 17.64
C ASP A 277 -10.50 12.26 16.67
N TYR A 278 -10.11 12.86 15.54
CA TYR A 278 -9.21 12.24 14.59
C TYR A 278 -7.82 11.97 15.21
N ALA A 279 -7.28 12.93 15.98
CA ALA A 279 -6.03 12.73 16.73
C ALA A 279 -6.09 11.54 17.67
N ALA A 280 -7.21 11.37 18.37
CA ALA A 280 -7.43 10.24 19.28
C ALA A 280 -7.60 8.90 18.53
N MET A 281 -8.12 8.91 17.29
CA MET A 281 -8.13 7.73 16.42
C MET A 281 -6.71 7.35 15.98
N ILE A 282 -5.88 8.34 15.61
CA ILE A 282 -4.47 8.12 15.26
C ILE A 282 -3.70 7.55 16.45
N GLU A 283 -3.88 8.10 17.66
CA GLU A 283 -3.24 7.57 18.86
C GLU A 283 -3.66 6.13 19.15
N SER A 284 -4.90 5.76 18.84
CA SER A 284 -5.34 4.36 18.97
C SER A 284 -4.67 3.43 17.96
N VAL A 285 -4.30 3.94 16.78
CA VAL A 285 -3.47 3.21 15.81
C VAL A 285 -2.04 3.08 16.32
N ASP A 286 -1.48 4.14 16.89
CA ASP A 286 -0.15 4.14 17.49
C ASP A 286 -0.03 3.12 18.63
N ASP A 287 -1.03 3.07 19.53
CA ASP A 287 -1.15 2.04 20.56
C ASP A 287 -1.15 0.62 19.96
N SER A 288 -1.87 0.43 18.84
CA SER A 288 -1.90 -0.86 18.15
C SER A 288 -0.53 -1.25 17.60
N VAL A 289 0.18 -0.32 16.96
CA VAL A 289 1.53 -0.54 16.44
C VAL A 289 2.49 -0.93 17.57
N SER A 290 2.45 -0.20 18.70
CA SER A 290 3.24 -0.55 19.89
C SER A 290 3.01 -2.00 20.31
N ARG A 291 1.74 -2.37 20.51
CA ARG A 291 1.35 -3.70 21.00
C ARG A 291 1.75 -4.83 20.03
N ILE A 292 1.68 -4.58 18.71
CA ILE A 292 2.11 -5.56 17.70
C ILE A 292 3.63 -5.74 17.76
N VAL A 293 4.40 -4.67 17.83
CA VAL A 293 5.87 -4.74 17.92
C VAL A 293 6.30 -5.40 19.22
N ASP A 294 5.71 -5.03 20.37
CA ASP A 294 5.98 -5.62 21.67
C ASP A 294 5.66 -7.13 21.67
N LYS A 295 4.58 -7.56 21.00
CA LYS A 295 4.22 -8.98 20.88
C LYS A 295 5.25 -9.77 20.07
N LEU A 296 5.83 -9.21 19.00
CA LEU A 296 6.91 -9.87 18.26
C LEU A 296 8.13 -10.15 19.14
N ASP A 297 8.46 -9.21 20.03
CA ASP A 297 9.54 -9.39 21.02
C ASP A 297 9.14 -10.44 22.08
N GLU A 298 7.91 -10.38 22.61
CA GLU A 298 7.39 -11.31 23.63
C GLU A 298 7.42 -12.76 23.16
N ILE A 299 7.00 -13.03 21.90
CA ILE A 299 7.01 -14.38 21.32
C ILE A 299 8.35 -14.78 20.70
N GLY A 300 9.37 -13.90 20.77
CA GLY A 300 10.74 -14.18 20.37
C GLY A 300 10.99 -14.26 18.87
N VAL A 301 10.17 -13.61 18.04
CA VAL A 301 10.29 -13.63 16.57
C VAL A 301 10.68 -12.29 15.94
N ALA A 302 10.87 -11.25 16.74
CA ALA A 302 11.10 -9.88 16.26
C ALA A 302 12.30 -9.75 15.33
N ASP A 303 13.41 -10.46 15.60
CA ASP A 303 14.62 -10.43 14.77
C ASP A 303 14.46 -11.11 13.40
N ASN A 304 13.43 -11.96 13.26
CA ASN A 304 13.09 -12.64 12.00
C ASN A 304 11.76 -12.16 11.43
N THR A 305 11.37 -10.92 11.70
CA THR A 305 10.10 -10.36 11.22
C THR A 305 10.32 -9.05 10.46
N VAL A 306 9.75 -8.98 9.25
CA VAL A 306 9.63 -7.74 8.49
C VAL A 306 8.32 -7.07 8.88
N VAL A 307 8.39 -5.79 9.23
CA VAL A 307 7.21 -4.95 9.52
C VAL A 307 7.13 -3.85 8.49
N PHE A 308 6.02 -3.83 7.74
CA PHE A 308 5.62 -2.73 6.87
C PHE A 308 4.57 -1.88 7.58
N PHE A 309 4.69 -0.57 7.47
CA PHE A 309 3.65 0.41 7.83
C PHE A 309 3.37 1.29 6.61
N PHE A 310 2.09 1.41 6.23
CA PHE A 310 1.67 2.15 5.03
C PHE A 310 0.23 2.66 5.17
N SER A 311 -0.14 3.73 4.43
CA SER A 311 -1.53 4.16 4.26
C SER A 311 -2.06 3.81 2.87
N ASP A 312 -3.37 3.51 2.74
CA ASP A 312 -3.94 3.10 1.45
C ASP A 312 -4.28 4.26 0.52
N ASN A 313 -4.41 5.47 1.04
CA ASN A 313 -4.57 6.73 0.29
C ASN A 313 -4.47 7.92 1.24
N GLY A 314 -4.33 9.12 0.67
CA GLY A 314 -4.28 10.36 1.42
C GLY A 314 -5.45 10.61 2.33
N GLY A 315 -5.25 11.47 3.31
CA GLY A 315 -6.27 11.85 4.29
C GLY A 315 -7.45 12.65 3.70
N VAL A 316 -8.53 12.72 4.45
CA VAL A 316 -9.74 13.49 4.08
C VAL A 316 -9.53 14.95 4.45
N GLY A 317 -9.43 15.84 3.47
CA GLY A 317 -9.08 17.26 3.67
C GLY A 317 -10.05 18.09 4.51
N THR A 318 -11.26 17.58 4.80
CA THR A 318 -12.18 18.21 5.76
C THR A 318 -11.92 17.81 7.21
N ILE A 319 -11.01 16.86 7.44
CA ILE A 319 -10.67 16.28 8.74
C ILE A 319 -9.22 16.60 9.10
N THR A 320 -8.30 16.38 8.16
CA THR A 320 -6.87 16.62 8.36
C THR A 320 -6.26 17.40 7.20
N SER A 321 -5.07 17.98 7.41
CA SER A 321 -4.36 18.78 6.42
C SER A 321 -3.24 17.96 5.76
N MET A 322 -3.20 17.96 4.43
CA MET A 322 -2.11 17.34 3.65
C MET A 322 -0.92 18.28 3.46
N ALA A 323 -1.02 19.55 3.90
CA ALA A 323 0.06 20.53 3.67
C ALA A 323 1.44 20.03 4.11
N PRO A 324 2.50 20.23 3.30
CA PRO A 324 2.58 21.08 2.12
C PRO A 324 2.06 20.45 0.82
N LEU A 325 1.62 19.17 0.81
CA LEU A 325 1.15 18.49 -0.38
C LEU A 325 -0.19 19.05 -0.84
N ARG A 326 -0.35 19.19 -2.17
CA ARG A 326 -1.61 19.59 -2.79
C ARG A 326 -2.59 18.42 -2.85
N GLY A 327 -3.87 18.71 -2.71
CA GLY A 327 -4.94 17.72 -2.84
C GLY A 327 -5.19 16.92 -1.56
N MET A 328 -5.95 15.85 -1.71
CA MET A 328 -6.44 14.99 -0.63
C MET A 328 -6.96 13.67 -1.20
N LYS A 329 -7.42 12.75 -0.36
CA LYS A 329 -8.15 11.54 -0.77
C LYS A 329 -9.07 11.79 -1.97
N GLY A 330 -8.92 10.98 -3.00
CA GLY A 330 -9.71 11.08 -4.23
C GLY A 330 -9.09 11.96 -5.32
N MET A 331 -7.89 12.51 -5.13
CA MET A 331 -7.17 13.32 -6.13
C MET A 331 -5.83 12.69 -6.47
N LEU A 332 -5.32 12.91 -7.70
CA LEU A 332 -4.00 12.44 -8.11
C LEU A 332 -2.86 13.43 -7.83
N TYR A 333 -3.12 14.56 -7.19
CA TYR A 333 -2.07 15.35 -6.56
C TYR A 333 -1.45 14.58 -5.39
N ASP A 334 -0.22 14.90 -5.03
CA ASP A 334 0.55 14.14 -4.03
C ASP A 334 -0.18 13.99 -2.68
N GLY A 335 -0.98 14.96 -2.26
CA GLY A 335 -1.80 14.85 -1.04
C GLY A 335 -2.88 13.76 -1.07
N GLY A 336 -3.17 13.19 -2.24
CA GLY A 336 -4.11 12.08 -2.36
C GLY A 336 -3.48 10.70 -2.58
N VAL A 337 -2.17 10.66 -2.93
CA VAL A 337 -1.50 9.41 -3.33
C VAL A 337 -0.12 9.21 -2.69
N ARG A 338 0.50 10.24 -2.12
CA ARG A 338 1.78 10.11 -1.40
C ARG A 338 1.52 9.82 0.07
N GLU A 339 2.13 8.74 0.59
CA GLU A 339 1.75 8.14 1.86
C GLU A 339 2.95 7.96 2.79
N PRO A 340 2.74 7.94 4.12
CA PRO A 340 3.78 7.57 5.07
C PRO A 340 4.10 6.08 4.93
N MET A 341 5.39 5.75 4.85
CA MET A 341 5.85 4.37 4.72
C MET A 341 7.10 4.11 5.55
N ILE A 342 7.07 2.99 6.28
CA ILE A 342 8.20 2.46 7.02
C ILE A 342 8.38 0.99 6.66
N VAL A 343 9.62 0.54 6.55
CA VAL A 343 9.97 -0.88 6.52
C VAL A 343 11.03 -1.14 7.59
N ARG A 344 10.72 -2.01 8.57
CA ARG A 344 11.66 -2.53 9.54
C ARG A 344 11.97 -3.98 9.21
N TRP A 345 13.22 -4.29 8.93
CA TRP A 345 13.70 -5.64 8.68
C TRP A 345 15.05 -5.83 9.38
N PRO A 346 15.07 -6.35 10.60
CA PRO A 346 16.29 -6.48 11.40
C PRO A 346 17.39 -7.24 10.66
N GLY A 347 18.62 -6.71 10.69
CA GLY A 347 19.76 -7.27 9.96
C GLY A 347 19.81 -6.99 8.45
N HIS A 348 18.76 -6.39 7.88
CA HIS A 348 18.66 -6.04 6.45
C HIS A 348 18.42 -4.53 6.23
N THR A 349 17.77 -3.82 7.14
CA THR A 349 17.56 -2.38 7.08
C THR A 349 18.52 -1.66 8.03
N GLU A 350 18.98 -0.47 7.64
CA GLU A 350 19.73 0.41 8.51
C GLU A 350 18.76 1.25 9.36
N PRO A 351 18.77 1.09 10.70
CA PRO A 351 17.85 1.83 11.56
C PRO A 351 18.00 3.34 11.43
N GLY A 352 16.86 4.04 11.33
CA GLY A 352 16.79 5.50 11.22
C GLY A 352 17.25 6.07 9.87
N SER A 353 17.45 5.21 8.87
CA SER A 353 17.76 5.65 7.51
C SER A 353 16.51 6.09 6.73
N SER A 354 16.72 6.78 5.61
CA SER A 354 15.64 7.19 4.72
C SER A 354 16.00 6.93 3.26
N VAL A 355 14.96 6.67 2.45
CA VAL A 355 15.03 6.47 1.01
C VAL A 355 14.07 7.45 0.34
N ASP A 356 14.56 8.20 -0.64
CA ASP A 356 13.80 9.16 -1.44
C ASP A 356 13.40 8.62 -2.83
N THR A 357 13.98 7.48 -3.24
CA THR A 357 13.58 6.79 -4.49
C THR A 357 12.08 6.52 -4.48
N PRO A 358 11.35 6.96 -5.52
CA PRO A 358 9.91 6.76 -5.58
C PRO A 358 9.52 5.29 -5.66
N VAL A 359 8.61 4.86 -4.78
CA VAL A 359 8.03 3.52 -4.72
C VAL A 359 6.51 3.62 -4.74
N ILE A 360 5.83 2.56 -5.17
CA ILE A 360 4.37 2.55 -5.32
C ILE A 360 3.79 1.21 -4.85
N SER A 361 2.54 1.20 -4.42
CA SER A 361 1.94 0.04 -3.72
C SER A 361 1.94 -1.28 -4.51
N VAL A 362 2.06 -1.27 -5.85
CA VAL A 362 2.24 -2.51 -6.65
C VAL A 362 3.58 -3.19 -6.38
N ASP A 363 4.56 -2.48 -5.81
CA ASP A 363 5.90 -2.99 -5.49
C ASP A 363 5.90 -3.94 -4.28
N PHE A 364 4.90 -3.83 -3.41
CA PHE A 364 4.82 -4.70 -2.23
C PHE A 364 4.70 -6.17 -2.60
N TYR A 365 3.96 -6.49 -3.66
CA TYR A 365 3.77 -7.86 -4.12
C TYR A 365 5.11 -8.55 -4.45
N PRO A 366 5.91 -8.08 -5.43
CA PRO A 366 7.19 -8.71 -5.74
C PRO A 366 8.19 -8.63 -4.59
N THR A 367 8.15 -7.57 -3.76
CA THR A 367 9.03 -7.40 -2.60
C THR A 367 8.78 -8.48 -1.56
N ILE A 368 7.53 -8.67 -1.16
CA ILE A 368 7.14 -9.67 -0.16
C ILE A 368 7.46 -11.08 -0.66
N LEU A 369 7.22 -11.36 -1.94
CA LEU A 369 7.52 -12.68 -2.51
C LEU A 369 9.02 -12.94 -2.59
N GLU A 370 9.84 -11.94 -2.93
CA GLU A 370 11.29 -12.05 -2.90
C GLU A 370 11.81 -12.34 -1.49
N MET A 371 11.34 -11.59 -0.47
CA MET A 371 11.69 -11.81 0.93
C MET A 371 11.34 -13.24 1.40
N ALA A 372 10.23 -13.78 0.91
CA ALA A 372 9.76 -15.12 1.22
C ALA A 372 10.43 -16.23 0.37
N GLY A 373 11.24 -15.86 -0.62
CA GLY A 373 11.85 -16.80 -1.58
C GLY A 373 10.83 -17.45 -2.51
N VAL A 374 9.75 -16.76 -2.86
CA VAL A 374 8.68 -17.24 -3.75
C VAL A 374 8.87 -16.70 -5.16
N ASP A 375 9.03 -17.60 -6.12
CA ASP A 375 9.11 -17.22 -7.53
C ASP A 375 7.75 -16.72 -8.05
N HIS A 376 7.78 -15.57 -8.68
CA HIS A 376 6.63 -14.93 -9.31
C HIS A 376 6.82 -14.65 -10.81
N SER A 377 7.90 -15.15 -11.42
CA SER A 377 8.26 -14.89 -12.82
C SER A 377 7.21 -15.33 -13.85
N ALA A 378 6.36 -16.29 -13.50
CA ALA A 378 5.24 -16.75 -14.34
C ALA A 378 3.96 -15.92 -14.20
N ARG A 379 3.95 -14.86 -13.34
CA ARG A 379 2.79 -14.03 -13.05
C ARG A 379 2.91 -12.67 -13.72
N ILE A 380 1.76 -12.06 -14.00
CA ILE A 380 1.72 -10.67 -14.47
C ILE A 380 1.85 -9.79 -13.23
N VAL A 381 3.01 -9.15 -13.07
CA VAL A 381 3.31 -8.22 -11.98
C VAL A 381 3.86 -6.94 -12.61
N ASP A 382 3.30 -5.80 -12.25
CA ASP A 382 3.71 -4.48 -12.76
C ASP A 382 4.75 -3.80 -11.85
N GLY A 383 4.79 -4.18 -10.57
CA GLY A 383 5.73 -3.67 -9.57
C GLY A 383 7.14 -4.22 -9.72
N LEU A 384 8.09 -3.54 -9.10
CA LEU A 384 9.47 -4.01 -8.91
C LEU A 384 9.74 -4.23 -7.43
N SER A 385 10.54 -5.25 -7.09
CA SER A 385 10.97 -5.46 -5.71
C SER A 385 11.82 -4.28 -5.23
N ILE A 386 11.51 -3.79 -4.02
CA ILE A 386 12.27 -2.73 -3.34
C ILE A 386 13.32 -3.27 -2.37
N VAL A 387 13.53 -4.59 -2.32
CA VAL A 387 14.59 -5.21 -1.48
C VAL A 387 15.96 -4.55 -1.71
N PRO A 388 16.38 -4.20 -2.94
CA PRO A 388 17.64 -3.49 -3.16
C PRO A 388 17.75 -2.15 -2.42
N LEU A 389 16.64 -1.43 -2.22
CA LEU A 389 16.61 -0.16 -1.49
C LEU A 389 16.73 -0.37 0.02
N LEU A 390 16.20 -1.46 0.55
CA LEU A 390 16.20 -1.76 1.99
C LEU A 390 17.60 -2.08 2.52
N SER A 391 18.40 -2.76 1.73
CA SER A 391 19.76 -3.17 2.08
C SER A 391 20.84 -2.13 1.69
N ALA A 392 20.45 -0.97 1.16
CA ALA A 392 21.37 0.11 0.81
C ALA A 392 21.97 0.70 2.10
N GLY A 393 23.22 0.36 2.43
CA GLY A 393 23.93 0.80 3.65
C GLY A 393 24.31 -0.31 4.61
N VAL A 394 23.69 -1.49 4.51
CA VAL A 394 24.12 -2.67 5.30
C VAL A 394 25.04 -3.54 4.42
N PRO A 395 26.38 -3.50 4.57
CA PRO A 395 27.24 -4.47 3.93
C PRO A 395 26.84 -5.85 4.47
N ALA A 396 26.44 -6.76 3.58
CA ALA A 396 26.33 -8.16 3.97
C ALA A 396 27.66 -8.58 4.59
N ARG A 397 27.65 -9.04 5.84
CA ARG A 397 28.87 -9.39 6.57
C ARG A 397 29.67 -10.41 5.77
N GLY A 398 30.69 -9.92 5.00
CA GLY A 398 31.67 -10.73 4.32
C GLY A 398 31.27 -11.32 2.96
N GLU A 399 30.12 -10.95 2.41
CA GLU A 399 29.75 -11.32 1.05
C GLU A 399 30.06 -10.17 0.06
N PRO A 400 30.54 -10.48 -1.17
CA PRO A 400 30.66 -9.47 -2.21
C PRO A 400 29.25 -8.94 -2.58
N GLU A 401 29.15 -7.65 -2.90
CA GLU A 401 27.91 -7.04 -3.43
C GLU A 401 27.31 -7.95 -4.52
N PRO A 402 25.99 -8.27 -4.45
CA PRO A 402 25.35 -9.08 -5.48
C PRO A 402 25.56 -8.45 -6.85
N SER A 403 26.07 -9.23 -7.79
CA SER A 403 26.22 -8.77 -9.17
C SER A 403 24.81 -8.47 -9.71
N GLY A 404 24.55 -7.20 -10.04
CA GLY A 404 23.23 -6.76 -10.54
C GLY A 404 22.52 -5.70 -9.69
N ARG A 405 22.83 -5.57 -8.40
CA ARG A 405 22.18 -4.61 -7.49
C ARG A 405 22.21 -3.17 -8.01
N ALA A 406 23.33 -2.72 -8.57
CA ALA A 406 23.42 -1.37 -9.14
C ALA A 406 22.43 -1.16 -10.29
N ALA A 407 22.20 -2.18 -11.11
CA ALA A 407 21.21 -2.14 -12.20
C ALA A 407 19.78 -2.11 -11.65
N GLU A 408 19.48 -2.85 -10.59
CA GLU A 408 18.17 -2.86 -9.93
C GLU A 408 17.87 -1.50 -9.26
N LEU A 409 18.84 -0.90 -8.57
CA LEU A 409 18.72 0.43 -8.00
C LEU A 409 18.48 1.49 -9.08
N THR A 410 19.20 1.41 -10.22
CA THR A 410 19.00 2.29 -11.37
C THR A 410 17.59 2.10 -11.96
N ALA A 411 17.17 0.85 -12.14
CA ALA A 411 15.83 0.56 -12.64
C ALA A 411 14.72 1.12 -11.73
N LEU A 412 14.86 1.01 -10.42
CA LEU A 412 13.93 1.59 -9.44
C LEU A 412 13.90 3.13 -9.49
N ALA A 413 15.07 3.76 -9.63
CA ALA A 413 15.19 5.22 -9.65
C ALA A 413 14.66 5.87 -10.95
N GLU A 414 14.84 5.18 -12.09
CA GLU A 414 14.53 5.74 -13.41
C GLU A 414 13.17 5.34 -13.98
N ARG A 415 12.51 4.31 -13.40
CA ARG A 415 11.22 3.85 -13.89
C ARG A 415 10.13 4.90 -13.76
N PRO A 416 9.16 4.98 -14.70
CA PRO A 416 7.96 5.75 -14.51
C PRO A 416 6.97 5.05 -13.56
N LEU A 417 6.28 5.82 -12.74
CA LEU A 417 5.13 5.39 -11.93
C LEU A 417 3.85 5.95 -12.55
N PHE A 418 2.77 5.14 -12.57
CA PHE A 418 1.54 5.48 -13.26
C PHE A 418 0.33 5.43 -12.35
N TRP A 419 -0.64 6.33 -12.61
CA TRP A 419 -1.96 6.37 -12.00
C TRP A 419 -3.03 6.48 -13.07
N HIS A 420 -4.13 5.78 -12.88
CA HIS A 420 -5.26 5.79 -13.80
C HIS A 420 -6.58 5.75 -13.02
N PHE A 421 -7.34 6.84 -13.12
CA PHE A 421 -8.57 7.04 -12.38
C PHE A 421 -9.69 7.53 -13.32
N PRO A 422 -10.30 6.63 -14.13
CA PRO A 422 -11.32 6.99 -15.12
C PRO A 422 -12.71 7.12 -14.50
N ALA A 423 -12.85 7.82 -13.36
CA ALA A 423 -14.07 7.93 -12.58
C ALA A 423 -14.33 9.35 -12.08
N TYR A 424 -15.56 9.61 -11.67
CA TYR A 424 -15.97 10.85 -11.03
C TYR A 424 -16.09 10.66 -9.52
N LEU A 425 -15.57 11.60 -8.74
CA LEU A 425 -15.79 11.71 -7.30
C LEU A 425 -16.39 13.07 -6.96
N GLU A 426 -17.45 13.03 -6.16
CA GLU A 426 -18.15 14.24 -5.73
C GLU A 426 -17.30 15.11 -4.83
N GLY A 427 -17.34 16.41 -5.10
CA GLY A 427 -16.82 17.46 -4.26
C GLY A 427 -17.85 17.98 -3.26
N ASN A 428 -17.45 18.95 -2.47
CA ASN A 428 -18.38 19.74 -1.71
C ASN A 428 -18.94 20.86 -2.61
N ARG A 429 -20.19 20.73 -3.04
CA ARG A 429 -20.83 21.69 -3.96
C ARG A 429 -20.81 23.15 -3.48
N ASN A 430 -20.70 23.37 -2.18
CA ASN A 430 -20.69 24.71 -1.61
C ASN A 430 -19.29 25.37 -1.63
N THR A 431 -18.22 24.59 -1.67
CA THR A 431 -16.83 25.07 -1.63
C THR A 431 -16.04 24.74 -2.89
N ASP A 432 -16.22 23.52 -3.43
CA ASP A 432 -15.31 22.96 -4.43
C ASP A 432 -16.01 22.69 -5.78
N GLY A 433 -17.32 22.95 -5.86
CA GLY A 433 -18.13 22.57 -7.02
C GLY A 433 -18.56 21.09 -6.98
N PRO A 434 -19.09 20.54 -8.11
CA PRO A 434 -19.68 19.21 -8.13
C PRO A 434 -18.64 18.09 -7.98
N TRP A 435 -17.39 18.32 -8.35
CA TRP A 435 -16.36 17.28 -8.44
C TRP A 435 -15.16 17.59 -7.55
N ARG A 436 -14.77 16.59 -6.75
CA ARG A 436 -13.45 16.51 -6.14
C ARG A 436 -12.42 16.09 -7.19
N THR A 437 -12.81 15.14 -8.04
CA THR A 437 -12.00 14.72 -9.17
C THR A 437 -12.88 14.30 -10.34
N THR A 438 -12.44 14.57 -11.54
CA THR A 438 -12.97 14.08 -12.81
C THR A 438 -12.05 12.97 -13.31
N PRO A 439 -12.42 12.23 -14.38
CA PRO A 439 -11.55 11.23 -14.98
C PRO A 439 -10.17 11.78 -15.31
N VAL A 440 -9.12 11.15 -14.79
CA VAL A 440 -7.75 11.68 -14.77
C VAL A 440 -6.73 10.55 -14.78
N GLY A 441 -5.55 10.81 -15.35
CA GLY A 441 -4.38 9.94 -15.26
C GLY A 441 -3.14 10.74 -14.91
N ALA A 442 -2.10 10.05 -14.41
CA ALA A 442 -0.83 10.71 -14.11
C ALA A 442 0.36 9.77 -14.35
N VAL A 443 1.52 10.36 -14.58
CA VAL A 443 2.81 9.68 -14.63
C VAL A 443 3.84 10.51 -13.86
N ARG A 444 4.66 9.84 -13.04
CA ARG A 444 5.85 10.42 -12.44
C ARG A 444 7.08 9.69 -12.95
N GLN A 445 8.10 10.43 -13.37
CA GLN A 445 9.43 9.88 -13.66
C GLN A 445 10.51 10.82 -13.11
N GLY A 446 11.34 10.32 -12.23
CA GLY A 446 12.26 11.14 -11.45
C GLY A 446 11.49 12.17 -10.63
N ASP A 447 11.85 13.45 -10.78
CA ASP A 447 11.19 14.55 -10.07
C ASP A 447 9.97 15.12 -10.81
N TYR A 448 9.76 14.75 -12.08
CA TYR A 448 8.67 15.31 -12.86
C TYR A 448 7.40 14.46 -12.78
N LYS A 449 6.27 15.12 -12.53
CA LYS A 449 4.94 14.53 -12.55
C LYS A 449 4.04 15.25 -13.54
N LEU A 450 3.44 14.48 -14.46
CA LEU A 450 2.45 14.95 -15.43
C LEU A 450 1.07 14.42 -15.03
N ILE A 451 0.07 15.29 -15.02
CA ILE A 451 -1.34 14.95 -14.78
C ILE A 451 -2.13 15.27 -16.06
N GLU A 452 -2.95 14.32 -16.55
CA GLU A 452 -3.81 14.47 -17.71
C GLU A 452 -5.28 14.36 -17.32
N PHE A 453 -6.06 15.39 -17.62
CA PHE A 453 -7.51 15.42 -17.39
C PHE A 453 -8.26 14.99 -18.65
N PHE A 454 -9.04 13.91 -18.57
CA PHE A 454 -9.67 13.31 -19.75
C PHE A 454 -10.84 14.12 -20.29
N GLU A 455 -11.46 14.98 -19.48
CA GLU A 455 -12.61 15.79 -19.92
C GLU A 455 -12.26 16.80 -21.03
N ASP A 456 -11.06 17.35 -21.02
CA ASP A 456 -10.65 18.41 -21.94
C ASP A 456 -9.25 18.19 -22.52
N GLY A 457 -8.56 17.10 -22.12
CA GLY A 457 -7.21 16.78 -22.57
C GLY A 457 -6.14 17.74 -22.03
N SER A 458 -6.47 18.55 -21.00
CA SER A 458 -5.49 19.46 -20.41
C SER A 458 -4.44 18.68 -19.62
N LEU A 459 -3.21 19.23 -19.62
CA LEU A 459 -2.04 18.65 -19.00
C LEU A 459 -1.46 19.63 -18.00
N GLU A 460 -1.09 19.14 -16.82
CA GLU A 460 -0.35 19.89 -15.81
C GLU A 460 0.98 19.19 -15.54
N LEU A 461 2.08 19.94 -15.44
CA LEU A 461 3.44 19.41 -15.20
C LEU A 461 4.05 20.05 -13.96
N TYR A 462 4.55 19.23 -13.04
CA TYR A 462 5.19 19.68 -11.80
C TYR A 462 6.59 19.09 -11.65
N ASP A 463 7.50 19.87 -11.05
CA ASP A 463 8.82 19.43 -10.59
C ASP A 463 8.76 19.22 -9.06
N LEU A 464 8.54 17.99 -8.64
CA LEU A 464 8.39 17.64 -7.23
C LEU A 464 9.70 17.75 -6.42
N GLY A 465 10.85 17.83 -7.09
CA GLY A 465 12.13 18.05 -6.44
C GLY A 465 12.27 19.48 -5.88
N THR A 466 11.59 20.44 -6.49
CA THR A 466 11.64 21.85 -6.09
C THR A 466 10.28 22.41 -5.64
N ASP A 467 9.18 21.74 -6.00
CA ASP A 467 7.79 22.13 -5.73
C ASP A 467 6.96 20.92 -5.30
N ILE A 468 7.21 20.44 -4.09
CA ILE A 468 6.46 19.31 -3.51
C ILE A 468 4.95 19.62 -3.35
N GLY A 469 4.58 20.89 -3.34
CA GLY A 469 3.21 21.38 -3.21
C GLY A 469 2.44 21.44 -4.52
N GLU A 470 3.05 21.11 -5.67
CA GLU A 470 2.41 21.15 -7.00
C GLU A 470 1.72 22.50 -7.26
N THR A 471 2.42 23.60 -6.92
CA THR A 471 1.89 24.97 -6.98
C THR A 471 2.23 25.69 -8.29
N ASN A 472 3.32 25.28 -8.97
CA ASN A 472 3.83 25.92 -10.18
C ASN A 472 3.70 24.97 -11.38
N ASP A 473 2.67 25.13 -12.21
CA ASP A 473 2.49 24.36 -13.44
C ASP A 473 3.51 24.79 -14.51
N LEU A 474 4.35 23.84 -14.91
CA LEU A 474 5.42 24.01 -15.91
C LEU A 474 5.01 23.58 -17.32
N ALA A 475 3.76 23.17 -17.56
CA ALA A 475 3.34 22.58 -18.83
C ALA A 475 3.60 23.49 -20.03
N GLU A 476 3.31 24.79 -19.92
CA GLU A 476 3.58 25.76 -20.97
C GLU A 476 5.08 26.07 -21.13
N GLN A 477 5.85 26.00 -20.05
CA GLN A 477 7.26 26.35 -20.01
C GLN A 477 8.16 25.21 -20.52
N MET A 478 7.71 23.94 -20.34
CA MET A 478 8.48 22.73 -20.66
C MET A 478 7.75 21.78 -21.63
N PRO A 479 7.31 22.23 -22.82
CA PRO A 479 6.52 21.41 -23.75
C PRO A 479 7.26 20.15 -24.24
N GLY A 480 8.59 20.12 -24.15
CA GLY A 480 9.42 18.95 -24.45
C GLY A 480 9.23 17.85 -23.42
N LYS A 481 9.28 18.20 -22.13
CA LYS A 481 9.08 17.28 -21.00
C LYS A 481 7.62 16.78 -20.96
N VAL A 482 6.65 17.65 -21.22
CA VAL A 482 5.23 17.27 -21.36
C VAL A 482 5.07 16.17 -22.41
N ARG A 483 5.62 16.35 -23.63
CA ARG A 483 5.53 15.32 -24.67
C ARG A 483 6.21 14.01 -24.29
N GLU A 484 7.37 14.08 -23.63
CA GLU A 484 8.11 12.91 -23.15
C GLU A 484 7.23 12.08 -22.20
N LEU A 485 6.72 12.69 -21.14
CA LEU A 485 5.92 12.01 -20.11
C LEU A 485 4.55 11.58 -20.65
N HIS A 486 3.92 12.38 -21.52
CA HIS A 486 2.65 12.03 -22.15
C HIS A 486 2.79 10.81 -23.07
N ASN A 487 3.89 10.68 -23.81
CA ASN A 487 4.16 9.48 -24.58
C ASN A 487 4.35 8.23 -23.70
N LEU A 488 4.96 8.38 -22.52
CA LEU A 488 5.10 7.27 -21.57
C LEU A 488 3.74 6.78 -21.07
N ILE A 489 2.85 7.71 -20.68
CA ILE A 489 1.52 7.31 -20.17
C ILE A 489 0.64 6.69 -21.26
N ILE A 490 0.71 7.18 -22.50
CA ILE A 490 0.00 6.59 -23.65
C ILE A 490 0.51 5.16 -23.89
N GLY A 491 1.83 4.97 -24.01
CA GLY A 491 2.41 3.65 -24.27
C GLY A 491 2.12 2.66 -23.14
N TRP A 492 2.11 3.13 -21.86
CA TRP A 492 1.73 2.30 -20.74
C TRP A 492 0.24 1.90 -20.78
N ARG A 493 -0.66 2.84 -21.08
CA ARG A 493 -2.10 2.54 -21.24
C ARG A 493 -2.36 1.47 -22.28
N ASP A 494 -1.70 1.57 -23.43
CA ASP A 494 -1.80 0.56 -24.48
C ASP A 494 -1.32 -0.81 -24.00
N ALA A 495 -0.22 -0.84 -23.25
CA ALA A 495 0.38 -2.09 -22.75
C ALA A 495 -0.47 -2.78 -21.67
N VAL A 496 -1.21 -2.02 -20.85
CA VAL A 496 -2.07 -2.57 -19.78
C VAL A 496 -3.55 -2.64 -20.16
N GLY A 497 -3.93 -2.17 -21.35
CA GLY A 497 -5.32 -2.12 -21.81
C GLY A 497 -6.19 -1.13 -21.04
N ALA A 498 -5.63 0.02 -20.62
CA ALA A 498 -6.35 0.98 -19.81
C ALA A 498 -7.46 1.68 -20.59
N TYR A 499 -8.68 1.62 -20.09
CA TYR A 499 -9.83 2.33 -20.63
C TYR A 499 -9.70 3.84 -20.36
N VAL A 500 -9.77 4.65 -21.40
CA VAL A 500 -9.85 6.11 -21.31
C VAL A 500 -11.24 6.56 -21.76
N PRO A 501 -12.05 7.22 -20.91
CA PRO A 501 -13.37 7.70 -21.29
C PRO A 501 -13.25 8.84 -22.32
N THR A 502 -13.88 8.68 -23.46
CA THR A 502 -13.87 9.65 -24.59
C THR A 502 -15.26 9.99 -25.07
N VAL A 503 -16.28 9.23 -24.65
CA VAL A 503 -17.64 9.40 -25.13
C VAL A 503 -18.33 10.50 -24.32
N LEU A 504 -18.81 11.54 -25.02
CA LEU A 504 -19.57 12.61 -24.38
C LEU A 504 -20.89 12.09 -23.82
N ASN A 505 -21.21 12.52 -22.61
CA ASN A 505 -22.46 12.23 -21.97
C ASN A 505 -23.59 13.08 -22.57
N PRO A 506 -24.61 12.51 -23.20
CA PRO A 506 -25.69 13.27 -23.83
C PRO A 506 -26.57 14.02 -22.83
N ALA A 507 -26.50 13.68 -21.53
CA ALA A 507 -27.22 14.39 -20.48
C ALA A 507 -26.43 15.54 -19.87
N TYR A 508 -25.19 15.77 -20.28
CA TYR A 508 -24.36 16.84 -19.77
C TYR A 508 -24.96 18.21 -20.09
N ASP A 509 -25.08 19.06 -19.05
CA ASP A 509 -25.56 20.43 -19.15
C ASP A 509 -24.44 21.42 -18.85
N PRO A 510 -23.81 22.02 -19.88
CA PRO A 510 -22.73 22.98 -19.67
C PRO A 510 -23.19 24.32 -19.06
N THR A 511 -24.51 24.56 -19.01
CA THR A 511 -25.08 25.79 -18.46
C THR A 511 -25.50 25.66 -16.99
N GLY A 512 -25.49 24.45 -16.46
CA GLY A 512 -25.72 24.19 -15.04
C GLY A 512 -24.73 24.90 -14.14
N SER A 513 -25.13 25.19 -12.90
CA SER A 513 -24.26 25.84 -11.89
C SER A 513 -23.00 25.04 -11.52
N SER A 514 -22.80 23.92 -12.14
CA SER A 514 -21.78 22.90 -11.90
C SER A 514 -20.60 22.92 -12.89
N ALA A 515 -20.61 23.79 -13.91
CA ALA A 515 -19.59 23.82 -14.96
C ALA A 515 -18.18 24.28 -14.49
N GLN A 516 -18.02 24.63 -13.21
CA GLN A 516 -16.70 24.88 -12.63
C GLN A 516 -16.17 23.60 -11.96
N THR A 517 -15.41 22.85 -12.69
CA THR A 517 -14.57 21.79 -12.12
C THR A 517 -13.67 22.41 -11.08
N ALA A 518 -13.72 21.91 -9.84
CA ALA A 518 -12.81 22.35 -8.80
C ALA A 518 -11.41 21.80 -9.08
N ARG A 519 -10.71 22.43 -10.00
CA ARG A 519 -9.26 22.47 -9.95
C ARG A 519 -8.96 23.31 -8.71
N LEU A 520 -8.44 22.71 -7.64
CA LEU A 520 -7.97 23.47 -6.49
C LEU A 520 -7.00 24.53 -7.04
N LYS A 521 -7.42 25.80 -7.01
CA LYS A 521 -6.49 26.87 -7.35
C LYS A 521 -5.35 26.82 -6.34
N PRO A 522 -4.10 27.04 -6.75
CA PRO A 522 -2.95 27.04 -5.86
C PRO A 522 -3.09 27.94 -4.62
N ASP A 523 -3.96 28.94 -4.68
CA ASP A 523 -4.15 29.97 -3.66
C ASP A 523 -5.32 29.69 -2.69
N ALA A 524 -6.01 28.56 -2.80
CA ALA A 524 -7.07 28.22 -1.86
C ALA A 524 -6.44 27.71 -0.56
N GLU A 525 -6.22 28.58 0.41
CA GLU A 525 -5.98 28.17 1.79
C GLU A 525 -7.10 27.19 2.22
N PRO A 526 -6.76 26.07 2.85
CA PRO A 526 -7.76 25.14 3.34
C PRO A 526 -8.62 25.85 4.38
N THR A 527 -9.83 26.24 3.99
CA THR A 527 -10.81 26.78 4.93
C THR A 527 -11.36 25.61 5.74
N CYS A 528 -10.64 25.24 6.78
CA CYS A 528 -11.18 24.45 7.89
C CYS A 528 -12.24 25.32 8.61
N ARG A 529 -13.51 24.94 8.50
CA ARG A 529 -14.57 25.40 9.38
C ARG A 529 -15.09 24.24 10.21
#